data_de1f119ace0925197c053c0048c091cd
#
_entry.id   de1f119ace0925197c053c0048c091cd
#
_cell.length_a   1.000
_cell.length_b   1.000
_cell.length_c   1.000
_cell.angle_alpha   90.00
_cell.angle_beta   90.00
_cell.angle_gamma   90.00
#
_symmetry.space_group_name_H-M   'P 1'
#
loop_
_entity.id
_entity.type
_entity.pdbx_description
1 polymer ?
#
loop_
_entity_poly.entity_id
_entity_poly.type
_entity_poly.pdbx_seq_one_letter_code
_entity_poly.pdbx_strand_id
1 'polypeptide(L)'
;MTETKKVLIFIRDYADLGEDKLFLWGDNTLTSVTAQQLVGEAAEIICHDYWLIAPRIFSSTQQLPKTVTDIEELRISSSGVKRDRESREKTDISGALQNFADSDAVKHYIDIFNKKAPIDENVLRTIGEAMLNQSSKLEADAKENNEWERFTKIERPVAEYLISSAAAGIAIDSARLRVHKENIEFDYYMALKKFSAEYNLPLELPSNDDIVHRLEPLGYDFSGVDVDYVLNFVPMNDNFAIDLLNLRKIAKSRNVLNAIPLSQKRIFPIVDCFGSITSRIYFKDPSLQNLAKHHRDILIPDDGKVFSYVDYEQYEAGIMAALSNDETLLTLYADGDLYKQVASGIFQDEERRKEAKRLFLSYAYGMKNRHLIDAAFGYGADRRLTKDFFKRFETFEKWKISVHALFETDQRIGTALGNHLRRDGAGPLTEKEKRSAVSQLVQGTASLIFKKSLIKLRQEPGVSLKVPMHDAILFEHSHDFDPRLVADVFARTMTEHFEGKITGKASLSPFR
;
A
#
# COMPACT_ATOMS: atom_id res chain seq x y z
N MET A 1 24.08 18.32 16.52
CA MET A 1 25.12 17.83 15.60
C MET A 1 24.43 17.62 14.28
N THR A 2 24.81 18.32 13.23
CA THR A 2 24.33 18.03 11.87
C THR A 2 24.83 16.64 11.50
N GLU A 3 23.92 15.69 11.29
CA GLU A 3 24.29 14.36 10.80
C GLU A 3 25.03 14.52 9.48
N THR A 4 26.21 13.92 9.37
CA THR A 4 26.98 13.91 8.13
C THR A 4 26.20 13.10 7.10
N LYS A 5 26.04 13.62 5.88
CA LYS A 5 25.36 12.93 4.78
C LYS A 5 26.37 12.46 3.75
N LYS A 6 26.19 11.24 3.25
CA LYS A 6 26.97 10.67 2.15
C LYS A 6 26.05 10.09 1.09
N VAL A 7 26.42 10.20 -0.17
CA VAL A 7 25.64 9.66 -1.28
C VAL A 7 26.20 8.30 -1.68
N LEU A 8 25.35 7.30 -1.74
CA LEU A 8 25.65 5.99 -2.29
C LEU A 8 25.35 5.98 -3.80
N ILE A 9 26.35 5.66 -4.58
CA ILE A 9 26.25 5.41 -6.02
C ILE A 9 26.50 3.93 -6.25
N PHE A 10 25.53 3.26 -6.86
CA PHE A 10 25.54 1.83 -7.12
C PHE A 10 25.64 1.55 -8.61
N ILE A 11 26.63 0.78 -9.02
CA ILE A 11 26.79 0.29 -10.39
C ILE A 11 26.62 -1.23 -10.37
N ARG A 12 25.47 -1.67 -10.88
CA ARG A 12 25.08 -3.09 -10.89
C ARG A 12 25.89 -3.87 -11.93
N ASP A 13 26.31 -5.07 -11.56
CA ASP A 13 26.75 -6.09 -12.51
C ASP A 13 25.57 -6.96 -12.98
N TYR A 14 25.04 -6.64 -14.15
CA TYR A 14 23.91 -7.37 -14.74
C TYR A 14 24.27 -8.78 -15.22
N ALA A 15 25.55 -9.05 -15.45
CA ALA A 15 25.99 -10.35 -15.95
C ALA A 15 26.20 -11.39 -14.84
N ASP A 16 26.12 -10.97 -13.56
CA ASP A 16 26.47 -11.77 -12.37
C ASP A 16 27.85 -12.46 -12.47
N LEU A 17 28.72 -11.97 -13.35
CA LEU A 17 30.08 -12.45 -13.60
C LEU A 17 31.15 -11.61 -12.92
N GLY A 18 30.76 -10.45 -12.44
CA GLY A 18 31.62 -9.49 -11.81
C GLY A 18 31.08 -9.09 -10.45
N GLU A 19 31.60 -8.02 -9.95
CA GLU A 19 31.23 -7.47 -8.67
C GLU A 19 30.42 -6.19 -8.86
N ASP A 20 29.28 -6.11 -8.16
CA ASP A 20 28.58 -4.84 -7.99
C ASP A 20 29.57 -3.84 -7.40
N LYS A 21 29.56 -2.60 -7.88
CA LYS A 21 30.45 -1.55 -7.39
C LYS A 21 29.67 -0.52 -6.59
N LEU A 22 30.16 -0.25 -5.40
CA LEU A 22 29.60 0.70 -4.46
C LEU A 22 30.58 1.86 -4.28
N PHE A 23 30.11 3.08 -4.43
CA PHE A 23 30.88 4.29 -4.18
C PHE A 23 30.14 5.17 -3.18
N LEU A 24 30.88 5.75 -2.24
CA LEU A 24 30.38 6.80 -1.35
C LEU A 24 30.97 8.15 -1.75
N TRP A 25 30.10 9.12 -1.99
CA TRP A 25 30.43 10.52 -2.17
C TRP A 25 30.10 11.30 -0.89
N GLY A 26 31.07 11.98 -0.34
CA GLY A 26 30.92 12.84 0.83
C GLY A 26 32.21 13.54 1.15
N ASP A 27 32.14 14.67 1.84
CA ASP A 27 33.32 15.51 2.17
C ASP A 27 34.22 15.82 0.95
N ASN A 28 33.58 16.06 -0.20
CA ASN A 28 34.23 16.28 -1.50
C ASN A 28 35.14 15.13 -1.99
N THR A 29 34.93 13.93 -1.44
CA THR A 29 35.67 12.72 -1.82
C THR A 29 34.74 11.63 -2.32
N LEU A 30 35.22 10.92 -3.36
CA LEU A 30 34.58 9.71 -3.87
C LEU A 30 35.42 8.50 -3.43
N THR A 31 34.81 7.56 -2.71
CA THR A 31 35.51 6.39 -2.20
C THR A 31 34.81 5.12 -2.65
N SER A 32 35.52 4.19 -3.24
CA SER A 32 34.99 2.84 -3.48
C SER A 32 34.91 2.09 -2.15
N VAL A 33 33.77 1.47 -1.88
CA VAL A 33 33.51 0.77 -0.61
C VAL A 33 32.98 -0.64 -0.84
N THR A 34 33.19 -1.51 0.13
CA THR A 34 32.55 -2.82 0.18
C THR A 34 31.18 -2.72 0.86
N ALA A 35 30.33 -3.72 0.66
CA ALA A 35 29.04 -3.81 1.36
C ALA A 35 29.24 -3.80 2.90
N GLN A 36 30.28 -4.46 3.41
CA GLN A 36 30.58 -4.48 4.84
C GLN A 36 30.97 -3.10 5.41
N GLN A 37 31.75 -2.32 4.64
CA GLN A 37 32.08 -0.95 5.01
C GLN A 37 30.86 -0.05 4.99
N LEU A 38 29.99 -0.23 4.00
CA LEU A 38 28.74 0.52 3.88
C LEU A 38 27.79 0.26 5.06
N VAL A 39 27.65 -0.99 5.51
CA VAL A 39 26.87 -1.34 6.71
C VAL A 39 27.42 -0.68 7.98
N GLY A 40 28.74 -0.52 8.07
CA GLY A 40 29.42 0.16 9.18
C GLY A 40 29.38 1.69 9.15
N GLU A 41 28.85 2.29 8.07
CA GLU A 41 28.82 3.76 7.93
C GLU A 41 27.88 4.37 8.98
N ALA A 42 28.36 5.43 9.64
CA ALA A 42 27.61 6.16 10.66
C ALA A 42 26.82 7.35 10.08
N ALA A 43 27.20 7.84 8.90
CA ALA A 43 26.53 8.93 8.22
C ALA A 43 25.16 8.49 7.67
N GLU A 44 24.23 9.43 7.50
CA GLU A 44 23.03 9.20 6.72
C GLU A 44 23.39 8.96 5.24
N ILE A 45 22.92 7.85 4.69
CA ILE A 45 23.17 7.46 3.31
C ILE A 45 22.03 7.96 2.43
N ILE A 46 22.33 8.79 1.47
CA ILE A 46 21.41 9.24 0.43
C ILE A 46 21.59 8.33 -0.80
N CYS A 47 20.52 7.82 -1.36
CA CYS A 47 20.58 6.99 -2.57
C CYS A 47 19.32 7.16 -3.43
N HIS A 48 19.31 6.47 -4.56
CA HIS A 48 18.17 6.29 -5.44
C HIS A 48 17.99 4.78 -5.68
N ASP A 49 16.76 4.32 -5.79
CA ASP A 49 16.44 2.90 -6.01
C ASP A 49 17.02 1.95 -4.94
N TYR A 50 16.90 2.33 -3.66
CA TYR A 50 17.43 1.52 -2.57
C TYR A 50 16.87 0.10 -2.53
N TRP A 51 15.63 -0.10 -2.96
CA TRP A 51 15.00 -1.42 -3.10
C TRP A 51 15.81 -2.38 -4.00
N LEU A 52 16.54 -1.85 -5.00
CA LEU A 52 17.42 -2.61 -5.89
C LEU A 52 18.77 -2.96 -5.22
N ILE A 53 19.26 -2.06 -4.37
CA ILE A 53 20.57 -2.14 -3.74
C ILE A 53 20.56 -3.01 -2.49
N ALA A 54 19.52 -2.87 -1.66
CA ALA A 54 19.41 -3.53 -0.37
C ALA A 54 19.55 -5.06 -0.41
N PRO A 55 18.89 -5.81 -1.35
CA PRO A 55 19.06 -7.26 -1.43
C PRO A 55 20.50 -7.69 -1.72
N ARG A 56 21.25 -6.89 -2.49
CA ARG A 56 22.66 -7.16 -2.82
C ARG A 56 23.57 -6.98 -1.62
N ILE A 57 23.36 -5.91 -0.85
CA ILE A 57 24.08 -5.70 0.42
C ILE A 57 23.75 -6.81 1.41
N PHE A 58 22.46 -7.09 1.61
CA PHE A 58 21.99 -8.07 2.57
C PHE A 58 22.50 -9.49 2.28
N SER A 59 22.54 -9.88 1.00
CA SER A 59 23.01 -11.21 0.60
C SER A 59 24.45 -11.52 1.07
N SER A 60 25.31 -10.50 1.11
CA SER A 60 26.73 -10.63 1.48
C SER A 60 27.01 -10.33 2.96
N THR A 61 26.19 -9.50 3.61
CA THR A 61 26.47 -9.00 4.97
C THR A 61 25.45 -9.47 6.01
N GLN A 62 24.29 -9.94 5.60
CA GLN A 62 23.10 -10.21 6.43
C GLN A 62 22.63 -8.99 7.24
N GLN A 63 23.05 -7.80 6.84
CA GLN A 63 22.73 -6.53 7.49
C GLN A 63 22.53 -5.43 6.44
N LEU A 64 21.90 -4.35 6.83
CA LEU A 64 21.76 -3.14 6.03
C LEU A 64 22.29 -1.92 6.79
N PRO A 65 22.68 -0.84 6.08
CA PRO A 65 23.02 0.45 6.70
C PRO A 65 21.90 0.95 7.62
N LYS A 66 22.28 1.65 8.68
CA LYS A 66 21.33 2.07 9.74
C LYS A 66 20.34 3.14 9.29
N THR A 67 20.81 4.12 8.55
CA THR A 67 20.00 5.27 8.14
C THR A 67 20.17 5.51 6.66
N VAL A 68 19.11 5.25 5.90
CA VAL A 68 19.08 5.42 4.45
C VAL A 68 17.90 6.29 4.05
N THR A 69 18.17 7.30 3.23
CA THR A 69 17.13 8.12 2.61
C THR A 69 17.19 7.92 1.09
N ASP A 70 16.19 7.23 0.57
CA ASP A 70 15.95 7.18 -0.87
C ASP A 70 15.27 8.47 -1.31
N ILE A 71 15.88 9.18 -2.26
CA ILE A 71 15.39 10.49 -2.74
C ILE A 71 14.02 10.37 -3.42
N GLU A 72 13.72 9.25 -4.07
CA GLU A 72 12.42 9.00 -4.68
C GLU A 72 11.34 8.77 -3.62
N GLU A 73 11.64 8.02 -2.56
CA GLU A 73 10.73 7.82 -1.44
C GLU A 73 10.43 9.15 -0.71
N LEU A 74 11.46 9.98 -0.51
CA LEU A 74 11.28 11.30 0.09
C LEU A 74 10.41 12.20 -0.80
N ARG A 75 10.67 12.23 -2.11
CA ARG A 75 9.90 13.01 -3.08
C ARG A 75 8.42 12.61 -3.07
N ILE A 76 8.13 11.33 -3.22
CA ILE A 76 6.77 10.82 -3.32
C ILE A 76 5.99 10.98 -2.01
N SER A 77 6.63 10.70 -0.88
CA SER A 77 5.99 10.82 0.42
C SER A 77 5.65 12.26 0.79
N SER A 78 6.36 13.24 0.24
CA SER A 78 6.23 14.66 0.61
C SER A 78 5.43 15.50 -0.39
N SER A 79 5.15 15.00 -1.60
CA SER A 79 4.53 15.79 -2.67
C SER A 79 3.05 16.06 -2.44
N GLY A 80 2.31 15.08 -1.91
CA GLY A 80 0.85 15.19 -1.75
C GLY A 80 0.07 15.20 -3.08
N VAL A 81 0.74 15.11 -4.22
CA VAL A 81 0.13 15.14 -5.55
C VAL A 81 -0.05 13.71 -6.07
N LYS A 82 -1.30 13.37 -6.41
CA LYS A 82 -1.62 12.01 -6.87
C LYS A 82 -0.85 11.62 -8.12
N ARG A 83 -0.74 12.54 -9.08
CA ARG A 83 -0.03 12.34 -10.35
C ARG A 83 1.46 11.98 -10.15
N ASP A 84 2.14 12.55 -9.14
CA ASP A 84 3.54 12.27 -8.87
C ASP A 84 3.77 10.81 -8.47
N ARG A 85 2.79 10.19 -7.81
CA ARG A 85 2.82 8.77 -7.47
C ARG A 85 2.50 7.87 -8.63
N GLU A 86 1.55 8.25 -9.47
CA GLU A 86 1.19 7.53 -10.70
C GLU A 86 2.34 7.54 -11.72
N SER A 87 3.22 8.55 -11.64
CA SER A 87 4.43 8.65 -12.46
C SER A 87 5.67 7.96 -11.88
N ARG A 88 5.60 7.42 -10.66
CA ARG A 88 6.74 6.83 -9.93
C ARG A 88 7.54 5.83 -10.78
N GLU A 89 6.88 4.91 -11.43
CA GLU A 89 7.54 3.87 -12.24
C GLU A 89 8.16 4.39 -13.54
N LYS A 90 7.87 5.65 -13.89
CA LYS A 90 8.39 6.34 -15.07
C LYS A 90 9.52 7.31 -14.72
N THR A 91 9.77 7.53 -13.43
CA THR A 91 10.81 8.45 -12.97
C THR A 91 12.09 7.64 -12.75
N ASP A 92 13.06 7.87 -13.58
CA ASP A 92 14.43 7.35 -13.43
C ASP A 92 15.36 8.43 -12.83
N ILE A 93 16.61 8.08 -12.63
CA ILE A 93 17.60 9.00 -12.09
C ILE A 93 17.75 10.28 -12.95
N SER A 94 17.52 10.19 -14.27
CA SER A 94 17.60 11.36 -15.16
C SER A 94 16.51 12.37 -14.85
N GLY A 95 15.27 11.89 -14.67
CA GLY A 95 14.16 12.73 -14.25
C GLY A 95 14.34 13.31 -12.84
N ALA A 96 14.95 12.54 -11.94
CA ALA A 96 15.22 12.97 -10.58
C ALA A 96 16.26 14.11 -10.52
N LEU A 97 17.28 14.08 -11.37
CA LEU A 97 18.42 14.99 -11.32
C LEU A 97 18.41 16.12 -12.37
N GLN A 98 17.39 16.22 -13.20
CA GLN A 98 17.32 17.15 -14.33
C GLN A 98 17.59 18.64 -13.99
N ASN A 99 17.35 19.05 -12.73
CA ASN A 99 17.56 20.43 -12.26
C ASN A 99 18.85 20.60 -11.42
N PHE A 100 19.63 19.53 -11.25
CA PHE A 100 20.78 19.50 -10.35
C PHE A 100 22.07 19.07 -11.03
N ALA A 101 21.99 18.47 -12.21
CA ALA A 101 23.13 18.08 -13.01
C ALA A 101 22.90 18.41 -14.49
N ASP A 102 24.00 18.59 -15.23
CA ASP A 102 23.95 18.71 -16.67
C ASP A 102 23.42 17.42 -17.31
N SER A 103 22.60 17.57 -18.37
CA SER A 103 21.97 16.45 -19.07
C SER A 103 22.99 15.46 -19.65
N ASP A 104 24.17 15.95 -20.10
CA ASP A 104 25.22 15.10 -20.64
C ASP A 104 25.88 14.25 -19.53
N ALA A 105 26.07 14.82 -18.34
CA ALA A 105 26.58 14.08 -17.17
C ALA A 105 25.60 13.00 -16.74
N VAL A 106 24.30 13.29 -16.68
CA VAL A 106 23.25 12.31 -16.33
C VAL A 106 23.19 11.20 -17.38
N LYS A 107 23.23 11.54 -18.67
CA LYS A 107 23.25 10.57 -19.76
C LYS A 107 24.49 9.67 -19.68
N HIS A 108 25.66 10.25 -19.45
CA HIS A 108 26.90 9.50 -19.29
C HIS A 108 26.82 8.54 -18.08
N TYR A 109 26.24 8.99 -16.96
CA TYR A 109 26.01 8.14 -15.81
C TYR A 109 25.09 6.95 -16.14
N ILE A 110 24.01 7.16 -16.88
CA ILE A 110 23.12 6.09 -17.35
C ILE A 110 23.90 5.10 -18.25
N ASP A 111 24.78 5.59 -19.12
CA ASP A 111 25.62 4.73 -19.94
C ASP A 111 26.62 3.91 -19.11
N ILE A 112 27.20 4.49 -18.05
CA ILE A 112 28.03 3.76 -17.08
C ILE A 112 27.20 2.69 -16.36
N PHE A 113 26.01 3.05 -15.86
CA PHE A 113 25.12 2.14 -15.15
C PHE A 113 24.69 0.95 -16.04
N ASN A 114 24.44 1.21 -17.31
CA ASN A 114 24.06 0.20 -18.30
C ASN A 114 25.27 -0.52 -18.95
N LYS A 115 26.50 -0.32 -18.45
CA LYS A 115 27.75 -0.91 -18.99
C LYS A 115 28.04 -0.54 -20.44
N LYS A 116 27.54 0.59 -20.92
CA LYS A 116 27.82 1.13 -22.25
C LYS A 116 29.07 2.04 -22.28
N ALA A 117 29.46 2.54 -21.12
CA ALA A 117 30.65 3.35 -20.93
C ALA A 117 31.46 2.85 -19.72
N PRO A 118 32.80 3.07 -19.70
CA PRO A 118 33.62 2.78 -18.53
C PRO A 118 33.26 3.73 -17.37
N ILE A 119 33.61 3.32 -16.14
CA ILE A 119 33.44 4.18 -14.97
C ILE A 119 34.29 5.42 -15.10
N ASP A 120 33.67 6.57 -14.97
CA ASP A 120 34.31 7.89 -14.92
C ASP A 120 34.03 8.53 -13.54
N GLU A 121 35.09 8.67 -12.74
CA GLU A 121 34.97 9.22 -11.39
C GLU A 121 34.46 10.66 -11.37
N ASN A 122 34.74 11.47 -12.39
CA ASN A 122 34.27 12.86 -12.44
C ASN A 122 32.74 12.88 -12.65
N VAL A 123 32.23 11.99 -13.50
CA VAL A 123 30.77 11.81 -13.67
C VAL A 123 30.14 11.35 -12.35
N LEU A 124 30.73 10.35 -11.67
CA LEU A 124 30.19 9.90 -10.39
C LEU A 124 30.21 10.99 -9.31
N ARG A 125 31.24 11.84 -9.28
CA ARG A 125 31.30 13.01 -8.36
C ARG A 125 30.18 14.00 -8.66
N THR A 126 29.99 14.34 -9.93
CA THR A 126 28.91 15.25 -10.36
C THR A 126 27.55 14.72 -9.99
N ILE A 127 27.29 13.42 -10.19
CA ILE A 127 26.03 12.78 -9.80
C ILE A 127 25.86 12.74 -8.27
N GLY A 128 26.93 12.45 -7.53
CA GLY A 128 26.92 12.46 -6.06
C GLY A 128 26.56 13.84 -5.49
N GLU A 129 27.15 14.90 -6.03
CA GLU A 129 26.83 16.28 -5.67
C GLU A 129 25.38 16.65 -6.01
N ALA A 130 24.94 16.28 -7.21
CA ALA A 130 23.57 16.53 -7.66
C ALA A 130 22.53 15.82 -6.76
N MET A 131 22.78 14.57 -6.38
CA MET A 131 21.89 13.82 -5.48
C MET A 131 21.86 14.45 -4.07
N LEU A 132 22.99 14.93 -3.55
CA LEU A 132 23.04 15.60 -2.26
C LEU A 132 22.25 16.92 -2.28
N ASN A 133 22.41 17.71 -3.35
CA ASN A 133 21.70 18.97 -3.54
C ASN A 133 20.19 18.73 -3.69
N GLN A 134 19.79 17.73 -4.47
CA GLN A 134 18.38 17.34 -4.59
C GLN A 134 17.80 16.88 -3.25
N SER A 135 18.51 16.02 -2.50
CA SER A 135 18.07 15.59 -1.17
C SER A 135 17.85 16.78 -0.24
N SER A 136 18.75 17.75 -0.25
CA SER A 136 18.63 18.96 0.56
C SER A 136 17.43 19.81 0.17
N LYS A 137 17.13 19.93 -1.13
CA LYS A 137 15.93 20.61 -1.62
C LYS A 137 14.67 19.88 -1.20
N LEU A 138 14.60 18.57 -1.39
CA LEU A 138 13.45 17.76 -1.00
C LEU A 138 13.19 17.81 0.52
N GLU A 139 14.23 17.85 1.33
CA GLU A 139 14.11 18.05 2.77
C GLU A 139 13.52 19.42 3.10
N ALA A 140 13.95 20.48 2.45
CA ALA A 140 13.40 21.83 2.62
C ALA A 140 11.93 21.88 2.22
N ASP A 141 11.59 21.31 1.05
CA ASP A 141 10.21 21.24 0.55
C ASP A 141 9.30 20.40 1.50
N ALA A 142 9.83 19.30 2.04
CA ALA A 142 9.10 18.47 3.00
C ALA A 142 8.83 19.22 4.33
N LYS A 143 9.78 20.03 4.78
CA LYS A 143 9.61 20.90 5.98
C LYS A 143 8.56 21.98 5.74
N GLU A 144 8.61 22.67 4.62
CA GLU A 144 7.62 23.69 4.23
C GLU A 144 6.21 23.10 4.11
N ASN A 145 6.11 21.87 3.61
CA ASN A 145 4.85 21.16 3.44
C ASN A 145 4.32 20.50 4.72
N ASN A 146 5.05 20.54 5.83
CA ASN A 146 4.77 19.83 7.09
C ASN A 146 4.74 18.30 6.92
N GLU A 147 5.63 17.75 6.09
CA GLU A 147 5.75 16.31 5.82
C GLU A 147 7.05 15.71 6.40
N TRP A 148 8.04 16.54 6.76
CA TRP A 148 9.36 16.09 7.21
C TRP A 148 9.32 15.27 8.49
N GLU A 149 8.50 15.68 9.47
CA GLU A 149 8.38 14.94 10.73
C GLU A 149 7.82 13.54 10.50
N ARG A 150 6.78 13.42 9.66
CA ARG A 150 6.21 12.13 9.30
C ARG A 150 7.24 11.28 8.53
N PHE A 151 7.94 11.86 7.57
CA PHE A 151 8.96 11.14 6.82
C PHE A 151 10.01 10.54 7.75
N THR A 152 10.59 11.36 8.63
CA THR A 152 11.69 10.92 9.51
C THR A 152 11.25 9.99 10.64
N LYS A 153 10.05 10.19 11.20
CA LYS A 153 9.57 9.40 12.35
C LYS A 153 8.73 8.17 11.96
N ILE A 154 8.17 8.14 10.76
CA ILE A 154 7.25 7.09 10.34
C ILE A 154 7.73 6.41 9.05
N GLU A 155 7.83 7.15 7.93
CA GLU A 155 8.05 6.54 6.62
C GLU A 155 9.42 5.87 6.52
N ARG A 156 10.48 6.59 6.84
CA ARG A 156 11.84 6.07 6.79
C ARG A 156 12.07 4.87 7.74
N PRO A 157 11.71 4.91 9.03
CA PRO A 157 11.84 3.74 9.91
C PRO A 157 11.04 2.51 9.46
N VAL A 158 9.85 2.73 8.89
CA VAL A 158 9.05 1.63 8.32
C VAL A 158 9.69 1.09 7.05
N ALA A 159 10.19 1.97 6.16
CA ALA A 159 10.90 1.56 4.95
C ALA A 159 12.13 0.70 5.28
N GLU A 160 12.95 1.12 6.25
CA GLU A 160 14.11 0.34 6.72
C GLU A 160 13.70 -1.06 7.20
N TYR A 161 12.63 -1.15 8.00
CA TYR A 161 12.15 -2.45 8.51
C TYR A 161 11.63 -3.36 7.39
N LEU A 162 10.80 -2.82 6.49
CA LEU A 162 10.22 -3.57 5.39
C LEU A 162 11.25 -3.99 4.34
N ILE A 163 12.19 -3.10 3.99
CA ILE A 163 13.25 -3.41 3.03
C ILE A 163 14.20 -4.47 3.60
N SER A 164 14.51 -4.40 4.89
CA SER A 164 15.30 -5.45 5.56
C SER A 164 14.60 -6.81 5.52
N SER A 165 13.29 -6.83 5.80
CA SER A 165 12.48 -8.04 5.72
C SER A 165 12.42 -8.58 4.27
N ALA A 166 12.18 -7.72 3.29
CA ALA A 166 12.14 -8.11 1.88
C ALA A 166 13.49 -8.59 1.36
N ALA A 167 14.60 -7.99 1.83
CA ALA A 167 15.95 -8.40 1.48
C ALA A 167 16.31 -9.78 2.03
N ALA A 168 15.78 -10.18 3.21
CA ALA A 168 15.89 -11.54 3.74
C ALA A 168 15.07 -12.55 2.92
N GLY A 169 14.03 -12.08 2.24
CA GLY A 169 13.14 -12.85 1.37
C GLY A 169 12.19 -13.78 2.13
N ILE A 170 11.31 -14.40 1.36
CA ILE A 170 10.25 -15.30 1.85
C ILE A 170 10.42 -16.66 1.17
N ALA A 171 10.51 -17.73 1.94
CA ALA A 171 10.65 -19.07 1.41
C ALA A 171 9.36 -19.53 0.72
N ILE A 172 9.51 -20.30 -0.37
CA ILE A 172 8.38 -20.82 -1.15
C ILE A 172 8.50 -22.32 -1.40
N ASP A 173 7.34 -22.97 -1.43
CA ASP A 173 7.20 -24.34 -1.91
C ASP A 173 7.03 -24.33 -3.43
N SER A 174 8.13 -24.57 -4.16
CA SER A 174 8.14 -24.54 -5.63
C SER A 174 7.28 -25.64 -6.25
N ALA A 175 7.05 -26.76 -5.55
CA ALA A 175 6.19 -27.85 -6.05
C ALA A 175 4.72 -27.41 -6.01
N ARG A 176 4.26 -26.86 -4.90
CA ARG A 176 2.91 -26.28 -4.79
C ARG A 176 2.70 -25.11 -5.74
N LEU A 177 3.69 -24.22 -5.85
CA LEU A 177 3.63 -23.10 -6.79
C LEU A 177 3.40 -23.58 -8.23
N ARG A 178 4.10 -24.65 -8.65
CA ARG A 178 3.92 -25.25 -9.98
C ARG A 178 2.48 -25.73 -10.18
N VAL A 179 1.95 -26.49 -9.23
CA VAL A 179 0.57 -27.01 -9.27
C VAL A 179 -0.44 -25.85 -9.35
N HIS A 180 -0.26 -24.81 -8.51
CA HIS A 180 -1.15 -23.65 -8.55
C HIS A 180 -1.08 -22.88 -9.87
N LYS A 181 0.12 -22.75 -10.47
CA LYS A 181 0.26 -22.10 -11.79
C LYS A 181 -0.43 -22.90 -12.90
N GLU A 182 -0.24 -24.20 -12.94
CA GLU A 182 -0.88 -25.07 -13.92
C GLU A 182 -2.41 -25.00 -13.80
N ASN A 183 -2.94 -25.11 -12.60
CA ASN A 183 -4.38 -25.04 -12.34
C ASN A 183 -4.97 -23.67 -12.72
N ILE A 184 -4.34 -22.56 -12.31
CA ILE A 184 -4.89 -21.22 -12.58
C ILE A 184 -4.85 -20.87 -14.08
N GLU A 185 -3.86 -21.35 -14.83
CA GLU A 185 -3.83 -21.19 -16.29
C GLU A 185 -5.00 -21.92 -16.95
N PHE A 186 -5.26 -23.16 -16.53
CA PHE A 186 -6.40 -23.93 -17.01
C PHE A 186 -7.73 -23.26 -16.66
N ASP A 187 -7.91 -22.87 -15.39
CA ASP A 187 -9.13 -22.24 -14.90
C ASP A 187 -9.39 -20.91 -15.62
N TYR A 188 -8.34 -20.10 -15.82
CA TYR A 188 -8.44 -18.84 -16.53
C TYR A 188 -8.86 -19.03 -17.99
N TYR A 189 -8.21 -19.96 -18.70
CA TYR A 189 -8.53 -20.23 -20.10
C TYR A 189 -9.97 -20.76 -20.25
N MET A 190 -10.40 -21.67 -19.37
CA MET A 190 -11.75 -22.23 -19.41
C MET A 190 -12.81 -21.17 -19.07
N ALA A 191 -12.55 -20.33 -18.06
CA ALA A 191 -13.44 -19.24 -17.71
C ALA A 191 -13.54 -18.19 -18.83
N LEU A 192 -12.41 -17.81 -19.41
CA LEU A 192 -12.35 -16.85 -20.53
C LEU A 192 -13.09 -17.39 -21.76
N LYS A 193 -12.85 -18.66 -22.14
CA LYS A 193 -13.52 -19.32 -23.27
C LYS A 193 -15.04 -19.37 -23.08
N LYS A 194 -15.50 -19.76 -21.87
CA LYS A 194 -16.92 -19.76 -21.52
C LYS A 194 -17.52 -18.37 -21.64
N PHE A 195 -16.87 -17.37 -21.02
CA PHE A 195 -17.33 -15.98 -21.03
C PHE A 195 -17.41 -15.41 -22.46
N SER A 196 -16.36 -15.60 -23.25
CA SER A 196 -16.30 -15.17 -24.64
C SER A 196 -17.43 -15.77 -25.50
N ALA A 197 -17.69 -17.07 -25.35
CA ALA A 197 -18.74 -17.79 -26.08
C ALA A 197 -20.16 -17.33 -25.65
N GLU A 198 -20.39 -17.16 -24.35
CA GLU A 198 -21.72 -16.80 -23.82
C GLU A 198 -22.12 -15.37 -24.20
N TYR A 199 -21.16 -14.44 -24.20
CA TYR A 199 -21.43 -13.02 -24.46
C TYR A 199 -21.03 -12.56 -25.87
N ASN A 200 -20.59 -13.49 -26.74
CA ASN A 200 -20.14 -13.22 -28.11
C ASN A 200 -19.06 -12.11 -28.17
N LEU A 201 -18.02 -12.27 -27.35
CA LEU A 201 -16.89 -11.33 -27.21
C LEU A 201 -15.59 -11.97 -27.70
N PRO A 202 -14.54 -11.17 -27.99
CA PRO A 202 -13.20 -11.68 -28.25
C PRO A 202 -12.68 -12.57 -27.11
N LEU A 203 -11.73 -13.48 -27.41
CA LEU A 203 -11.11 -14.36 -26.42
C LEU A 203 -10.02 -13.59 -25.63
N GLU A 204 -10.43 -12.50 -25.01
CA GLU A 204 -9.60 -11.62 -24.20
C GLU A 204 -10.42 -11.01 -23.05
N LEU A 205 -9.72 -10.53 -22.03
CA LEU A 205 -10.39 -9.85 -20.92
C LEU A 205 -10.93 -8.50 -21.40
N PRO A 206 -12.23 -8.20 -21.23
CA PRO A 206 -12.81 -6.92 -21.65
C PRO A 206 -12.09 -5.73 -21.03
N SER A 207 -11.85 -4.69 -21.84
CA SER A 207 -11.30 -3.43 -21.38
C SER A 207 -12.29 -2.71 -20.44
N ASN A 208 -11.82 -1.73 -19.69
CA ASN A 208 -12.71 -0.93 -18.85
C ASN A 208 -13.75 -0.16 -19.68
N ASP A 209 -13.37 0.29 -20.87
CA ASP A 209 -14.28 1.01 -21.76
C ASP A 209 -15.39 0.08 -22.29
N ASP A 210 -15.06 -1.15 -22.68
CA ASP A 210 -16.05 -2.16 -23.08
C ASP A 210 -17.03 -2.50 -21.94
N ILE A 211 -16.52 -2.58 -20.71
CA ILE A 211 -17.32 -2.85 -19.53
C ILE A 211 -18.30 -1.72 -19.26
N VAL A 212 -17.83 -0.48 -19.27
CA VAL A 212 -18.65 0.71 -19.08
C VAL A 212 -19.75 0.77 -20.15
N HIS A 213 -19.36 0.66 -21.42
CA HIS A 213 -20.31 0.70 -22.54
C HIS A 213 -21.42 -0.35 -22.42
N ARG A 214 -21.13 -1.52 -21.86
CA ARG A 214 -22.13 -2.59 -21.70
C ARG A 214 -22.97 -2.47 -20.44
N LEU A 215 -22.42 -1.94 -19.34
CA LEU A 215 -23.12 -1.89 -18.05
C LEU A 215 -23.91 -0.58 -17.84
N GLU A 216 -23.50 0.54 -18.43
CA GLU A 216 -24.25 1.80 -18.33
C GLU A 216 -25.72 1.68 -18.82
N PRO A 217 -26.01 1.03 -19.97
CA PRO A 217 -27.39 0.84 -20.41
C PRO A 217 -28.23 -0.02 -19.46
N LEU A 218 -27.59 -0.83 -18.61
CA LEU A 218 -28.24 -1.64 -17.57
C LEU A 218 -28.48 -0.86 -16.26
N GLY A 219 -28.11 0.43 -16.24
CA GLY A 219 -28.35 1.33 -15.11
C GLY A 219 -27.20 1.41 -14.09
N TYR A 220 -26.02 0.87 -14.42
CA TYR A 220 -24.83 1.04 -13.58
C TYR A 220 -24.21 2.43 -13.84
N ASP A 221 -23.94 3.18 -12.76
CA ASP A 221 -23.37 4.52 -12.83
C ASP A 221 -21.86 4.47 -12.55
N PHE A 222 -21.08 4.83 -13.58
CA PHE A 222 -19.62 4.93 -13.51
C PHE A 222 -19.11 6.36 -13.34
N SER A 223 -20.01 7.32 -13.13
CA SER A 223 -19.66 8.75 -13.02
C SER A 223 -18.75 9.01 -11.81
N GLY A 224 -17.48 9.29 -12.06
CA GLY A 224 -16.50 9.64 -11.04
C GLY A 224 -16.06 8.47 -10.15
N VAL A 225 -16.31 7.23 -10.55
CA VAL A 225 -15.82 6.00 -9.91
C VAL A 225 -15.17 5.11 -10.96
N ASP A 226 -14.22 4.26 -10.53
CA ASP A 226 -13.63 3.29 -11.44
C ASP A 226 -14.49 2.03 -11.58
N VAL A 227 -14.22 1.24 -12.62
CA VAL A 227 -14.95 0.01 -12.94
C VAL A 227 -14.83 -1.00 -11.79
N ASP A 228 -13.67 -1.12 -11.18
CA ASP A 228 -13.47 -2.06 -10.07
C ASP A 228 -14.29 -1.70 -8.84
N TYR A 229 -14.49 -0.40 -8.57
CA TYR A 229 -15.38 0.04 -7.51
C TYR A 229 -16.82 -0.42 -7.77
N VAL A 230 -17.34 -0.14 -8.96
CA VAL A 230 -18.72 -0.53 -9.32
C VAL A 230 -18.90 -2.04 -9.23
N LEU A 231 -18.00 -2.81 -9.84
CA LEU A 231 -18.08 -4.28 -9.85
C LEU A 231 -18.00 -4.90 -8.44
N ASN A 232 -17.26 -4.31 -7.50
CA ASN A 232 -17.07 -4.88 -6.18
C ASN A 232 -18.08 -4.40 -5.13
N PHE A 233 -18.60 -3.19 -5.24
CA PHE A 233 -19.40 -2.54 -4.20
C PHE A 233 -20.87 -2.34 -4.57
N VAL A 234 -21.21 -2.31 -5.86
CA VAL A 234 -22.60 -2.21 -6.29
C VAL A 234 -23.19 -3.62 -6.45
N PRO A 235 -24.43 -3.87 -5.96
CA PRO A 235 -25.08 -5.16 -6.17
C PRO A 235 -25.22 -5.47 -7.66
N MET A 236 -24.68 -6.59 -8.10
CA MET A 236 -24.76 -7.07 -9.48
C MET A 236 -25.90 -8.06 -9.61
N ASN A 237 -26.93 -7.68 -10.38
CA ASN A 237 -28.09 -8.55 -10.69
C ASN A 237 -28.02 -9.07 -12.14
N ASP A 238 -27.03 -8.64 -12.90
CA ASP A 238 -26.81 -9.05 -14.27
C ASP A 238 -25.76 -10.15 -14.35
N ASN A 239 -26.06 -11.22 -15.09
CA ASN A 239 -25.15 -12.38 -15.22
C ASN A 239 -23.82 -12.00 -15.85
N PHE A 240 -23.81 -11.08 -16.82
CA PHE A 240 -22.58 -10.60 -17.42
C PHE A 240 -21.64 -9.97 -16.38
N ALA A 241 -22.18 -9.09 -15.52
CA ALA A 241 -21.39 -8.42 -14.49
C ALA A 241 -20.85 -9.42 -13.45
N ILE A 242 -21.65 -10.43 -13.07
CA ILE A 242 -21.25 -11.48 -12.13
C ILE A 242 -20.11 -12.34 -12.73
N ASP A 243 -20.27 -12.79 -13.96
CA ASP A 243 -19.29 -13.64 -14.64
C ASP A 243 -18.01 -12.87 -14.93
N LEU A 244 -18.12 -11.60 -15.32
CA LEU A 244 -16.99 -10.69 -15.51
C LEU A 244 -16.20 -10.51 -14.20
N LEU A 245 -16.88 -10.27 -13.08
CA LEU A 245 -16.23 -10.14 -11.77
C LEU A 245 -15.46 -11.42 -11.40
N ASN A 246 -16.03 -12.58 -11.67
CA ASN A 246 -15.38 -13.87 -11.42
C ASN A 246 -14.15 -14.05 -12.33
N LEU A 247 -14.27 -13.75 -13.61
CA LEU A 247 -13.16 -13.81 -14.57
C LEU A 247 -12.02 -12.86 -14.16
N ARG A 248 -12.32 -11.62 -13.76
CA ARG A 248 -11.31 -10.66 -13.27
C ARG A 248 -10.61 -11.14 -11.99
N LYS A 249 -11.30 -11.82 -11.08
CA LYS A 249 -10.69 -12.42 -9.89
C LYS A 249 -9.69 -13.51 -10.25
N ILE A 250 -10.05 -14.40 -11.20
CA ILE A 250 -9.15 -15.45 -11.68
C ILE A 250 -7.93 -14.81 -12.38
N ALA A 251 -8.15 -13.82 -13.26
CA ALA A 251 -7.08 -13.10 -13.94
C ALA A 251 -6.12 -12.42 -12.96
N LYS A 252 -6.63 -11.79 -11.92
CA LYS A 252 -5.80 -11.17 -10.87
C LYS A 252 -4.95 -12.20 -10.13
N SER A 253 -5.54 -13.34 -9.73
CA SER A 253 -4.80 -14.43 -9.07
C SER A 253 -3.72 -15.01 -9.97
N ARG A 254 -4.04 -15.22 -11.26
CA ARG A 254 -3.10 -15.68 -12.29
C ARG A 254 -1.90 -14.74 -12.42
N ASN A 255 -2.14 -13.43 -12.50
CA ASN A 255 -1.06 -12.44 -12.61
C ASN A 255 -0.13 -12.47 -11.40
N VAL A 256 -0.66 -12.59 -10.18
CA VAL A 256 0.16 -12.69 -8.96
C VAL A 256 1.01 -13.96 -8.96
N LEU A 257 0.41 -15.12 -9.29
CA LEU A 257 1.16 -16.39 -9.34
C LEU A 257 2.23 -16.37 -10.41
N ASN A 258 1.94 -15.80 -11.60
CA ASN A 258 2.89 -15.77 -12.71
C ASN A 258 4.09 -14.86 -12.45
N ALA A 259 3.94 -13.84 -11.63
CA ALA A 259 5.05 -12.99 -11.19
C ALA A 259 6.04 -13.71 -10.27
N ILE A 260 5.70 -14.89 -9.70
CA ILE A 260 6.60 -15.66 -8.83
C ILE A 260 7.43 -16.64 -9.67
N PRO A 261 8.78 -16.54 -9.72
CA PRO A 261 9.63 -17.43 -10.49
C PRO A 261 9.66 -18.87 -9.92
N LEU A 262 9.50 -19.89 -10.79
CA LEU A 262 9.61 -21.30 -10.38
C LEU A 262 11.04 -21.74 -10.05
N SER A 263 12.04 -21.03 -10.56
CA SER A 263 13.46 -21.36 -10.38
C SER A 263 14.02 -20.95 -9.01
N GLN A 264 13.30 -20.14 -8.25
CA GLN A 264 13.75 -19.61 -6.96
C GLN A 264 13.10 -20.38 -5.80
N LYS A 265 13.85 -20.57 -4.72
CA LYS A 265 13.33 -21.10 -3.45
C LYS A 265 12.87 -20.00 -2.50
N ARG A 266 13.19 -18.76 -2.79
CA ARG A 266 12.80 -17.57 -2.03
C ARG A 266 12.40 -16.46 -3.01
N ILE A 267 11.47 -15.65 -2.59
CA ILE A 267 11.05 -14.44 -3.32
C ILE A 267 11.48 -13.21 -2.54
N PHE A 268 11.85 -12.17 -3.27
CA PHE A 268 12.32 -10.91 -2.75
C PHE A 268 11.43 -9.79 -3.33
N PRO A 269 10.26 -9.55 -2.71
CA PRO A 269 9.30 -8.58 -3.26
C PRO A 269 9.86 -7.17 -3.19
N ILE A 270 9.51 -6.34 -4.16
CA ILE A 270 9.82 -4.90 -4.14
C ILE A 270 8.87 -4.23 -3.16
N VAL A 271 9.42 -3.46 -2.23
CA VAL A 271 8.64 -2.73 -1.23
C VAL A 271 8.32 -1.33 -1.74
N ASP A 272 7.05 -1.01 -1.79
CA ASP A 272 6.54 0.34 -2.01
C ASP A 272 5.88 0.82 -0.70
N CYS A 273 6.64 1.55 0.11
CA CYS A 273 6.18 2.02 1.42
C CYS A 273 5.10 3.09 1.31
N PHE A 274 4.94 3.67 0.14
CA PHE A 274 4.00 4.73 -0.15
C PHE A 274 3.20 4.46 -1.44
N GLY A 275 2.68 3.25 -1.57
CA GLY A 275 2.05 2.70 -2.78
C GLY A 275 0.73 3.36 -3.19
N SER A 276 0.12 4.18 -2.32
CA SER A 276 -1.09 4.96 -2.63
C SER A 276 -1.02 6.35 -2.02
N ILE A 277 -1.89 7.27 -2.45
CA ILE A 277 -1.98 8.63 -1.89
C ILE A 277 -2.31 8.61 -0.39
N THR A 278 -2.98 7.57 0.09
CA THR A 278 -3.25 7.34 1.52
C THR A 278 -2.09 6.65 2.26
N SER A 279 -0.90 6.55 1.62
CA SER A 279 0.32 5.98 2.20
C SER A 279 0.23 4.48 2.56
N ARG A 280 -0.63 3.71 1.90
CA ARG A 280 -0.68 2.25 2.10
C ARG A 280 0.59 1.60 1.55
N ILE A 281 1.07 0.59 2.25
CA ILE A 281 2.23 -0.21 1.84
C ILE A 281 1.79 -1.23 0.79
N TYR A 282 2.56 -1.36 -0.29
CA TYR A 282 2.38 -2.40 -1.28
C TYR A 282 3.66 -3.20 -1.47
N PHE A 283 3.51 -4.50 -1.68
CA PHE A 283 4.55 -5.32 -2.28
C PHE A 283 4.28 -5.43 -3.78
N LYS A 284 5.33 -5.23 -4.55
CA LYS A 284 5.32 -5.36 -6.02
C LYS A 284 6.27 -6.50 -6.42
N ASP A 285 6.00 -7.12 -7.53
CA ASP A 285 6.85 -8.11 -8.19
C ASP A 285 7.49 -9.17 -7.26
N PRO A 286 6.67 -10.02 -6.61
CA PRO A 286 5.23 -10.20 -6.77
C PRO A 286 4.38 -9.42 -5.75
N SER A 287 3.13 -9.11 -6.13
CA SER A 287 2.16 -8.42 -5.29
C SER A 287 1.52 -9.36 -4.26
N LEU A 288 2.27 -9.77 -3.25
CA LEU A 288 1.88 -10.82 -2.30
C LEU A 288 0.63 -10.50 -1.48
N GLN A 289 0.36 -9.22 -1.20
CA GLN A 289 -0.88 -8.81 -0.53
C GLN A 289 -2.15 -9.15 -1.32
N ASN A 290 -2.01 -9.40 -2.63
CA ASN A 290 -3.10 -9.82 -3.51
C ASN A 290 -3.17 -11.33 -3.72
N LEU A 291 -2.31 -12.11 -3.06
CA LEU A 291 -2.32 -13.57 -3.15
C LEU A 291 -3.60 -14.12 -2.51
N ALA A 292 -4.44 -14.78 -3.31
CA ALA A 292 -5.70 -15.34 -2.85
C ALA A 292 -5.47 -16.41 -1.75
N LYS A 293 -6.39 -16.52 -0.78
CA LYS A 293 -6.23 -17.39 0.39
C LYS A 293 -5.85 -18.84 0.03
N HIS A 294 -6.49 -19.41 -0.97
CA HIS A 294 -6.26 -20.79 -1.42
C HIS A 294 -4.91 -21.02 -2.15
N HIS A 295 -4.15 -19.95 -2.42
CA HIS A 295 -2.79 -20.02 -2.96
C HIS A 295 -1.71 -19.68 -1.95
N ARG A 296 -2.07 -19.30 -0.71
CA ARG A 296 -1.11 -18.84 0.30
C ARG A 296 -0.24 -19.96 0.87
N ASP A 297 -0.59 -21.20 0.63
CA ASP A 297 0.18 -22.39 1.04
C ASP A 297 1.51 -22.56 0.28
N ILE A 298 1.71 -21.76 -0.79
CA ILE A 298 3.03 -21.66 -1.45
C ILE A 298 4.07 -20.94 -0.58
N LEU A 299 3.63 -20.06 0.32
CA LEU A 299 4.54 -19.42 1.29
C LEU A 299 4.77 -20.37 2.45
N ILE A 300 6.02 -20.62 2.76
CA ILE A 300 6.43 -21.50 3.87
C ILE A 300 7.35 -20.76 4.84
N PRO A 301 7.27 -21.04 6.15
CA PRO A 301 8.18 -20.46 7.11
C PRO A 301 9.59 -21.05 6.96
N ASP A 302 10.59 -20.33 7.45
CA ASP A 302 11.96 -20.81 7.56
C ASP A 302 12.04 -21.97 8.57
N ASP A 303 13.09 -22.79 8.48
CA ASP A 303 13.26 -23.97 9.32
C ASP A 303 13.16 -23.64 10.82
N GLY A 304 12.34 -24.39 11.54
CA GLY A 304 12.09 -24.20 12.97
C GLY A 304 11.20 -22.99 13.31
N LYS A 305 10.57 -22.38 12.32
CA LYS A 305 9.64 -21.26 12.48
C LYS A 305 8.21 -21.62 12.08
N VAL A 306 7.28 -20.78 12.50
CA VAL A 306 5.87 -20.86 12.10
C VAL A 306 5.35 -19.51 11.67
N PHE A 307 4.32 -19.51 10.82
CA PHE A 307 3.60 -18.30 10.44
C PHE A 307 2.45 -18.02 11.37
N SER A 308 2.28 -16.75 11.71
CA SER A 308 1.05 -16.22 12.27
C SER A 308 0.59 -15.00 11.48
N TYR A 309 -0.71 -14.75 11.51
CA TYR A 309 -1.34 -13.67 10.80
C TYR A 309 -2.22 -12.87 11.75
N VAL A 310 -1.97 -11.58 11.86
CA VAL A 310 -2.73 -10.64 12.68
C VAL A 310 -3.40 -9.62 11.79
N ASP A 311 -4.67 -9.35 12.08
CA ASP A 311 -5.53 -8.42 11.33
C ASP A 311 -6.22 -7.44 12.30
N TYR A 312 -6.32 -6.17 11.91
CA TYR A 312 -7.17 -5.22 12.61
C TYR A 312 -8.64 -5.57 12.41
N GLU A 313 -9.43 -5.51 13.46
CA GLU A 313 -10.86 -5.73 13.39
C GLU A 313 -11.63 -4.42 13.21
N GLN A 314 -12.52 -4.37 12.22
CA GLN A 314 -13.39 -3.20 11.97
C GLN A 314 -12.62 -1.88 11.88
N TYR A 315 -11.42 -1.93 11.32
CA TYR A 315 -10.38 -0.90 11.42
C TYR A 315 -10.87 0.48 10.99
N GLU A 316 -11.33 0.60 9.73
CA GLU A 316 -11.81 1.89 9.20
C GLU A 316 -13.06 2.40 9.95
N ALA A 317 -13.94 1.49 10.40
CA ALA A 317 -15.13 1.87 11.18
C ALA A 317 -14.77 2.48 12.53
N GLY A 318 -13.80 1.90 13.25
CA GLY A 318 -13.28 2.46 14.50
C GLY A 318 -12.61 3.83 14.29
N ILE A 319 -11.84 3.98 13.21
CA ILE A 319 -11.23 5.27 12.85
C ILE A 319 -12.29 6.33 12.54
N MET A 320 -13.33 5.96 11.77
CA MET A 320 -14.45 6.86 11.47
C MET A 320 -15.19 7.29 12.75
N ALA A 321 -15.47 6.36 13.66
CA ALA A 321 -16.08 6.65 14.94
C ALA A 321 -15.25 7.64 15.77
N ALA A 322 -13.93 7.39 15.85
CA ALA A 322 -13.02 8.24 16.61
C ALA A 322 -12.85 9.65 16.01
N LEU A 323 -12.71 9.75 14.67
CA LEU A 323 -12.53 11.03 13.97
C LEU A 323 -13.80 11.89 13.99
N SER A 324 -14.96 11.27 13.76
CA SER A 324 -16.24 12.00 13.71
C SER A 324 -16.80 12.35 15.09
N ASN A 325 -16.39 11.61 16.11
CA ASN A 325 -16.98 11.67 17.45
C ASN A 325 -18.50 11.44 17.46
N ASP A 326 -19.00 10.60 16.52
CA ASP A 326 -20.41 10.23 16.45
C ASP A 326 -20.70 9.17 17.52
N GLU A 327 -21.57 9.51 18.49
CA GLU A 327 -21.91 8.62 19.61
C GLU A 327 -22.50 7.29 19.16
N THR A 328 -23.30 7.29 18.09
CA THR A 328 -23.89 6.05 17.54
C THR A 328 -22.80 5.15 16.99
N LEU A 329 -21.83 5.70 16.23
CA LEU A 329 -20.70 4.93 15.71
C LEU A 329 -19.77 4.43 16.81
N LEU A 330 -19.49 5.28 17.81
CA LEU A 330 -18.68 4.91 18.98
C LEU A 330 -19.31 3.75 19.74
N THR A 331 -20.62 3.80 20.00
CA THR A 331 -21.37 2.74 20.68
C THR A 331 -21.37 1.46 19.85
N LEU A 332 -21.73 1.52 18.57
CA LEU A 332 -21.74 0.35 17.68
C LEU A 332 -20.35 -0.30 17.55
N TYR A 333 -19.28 0.50 17.55
CA TYR A 333 -17.93 -0.02 17.52
C TYR A 333 -17.53 -0.65 18.86
N ALA A 334 -17.89 -0.04 19.99
CA ALA A 334 -17.56 -0.56 21.31
C ALA A 334 -18.30 -1.87 21.63
N ASP A 335 -19.59 -1.96 21.32
CA ASP A 335 -20.49 -3.03 21.75
C ASP A 335 -20.41 -4.32 20.91
N GLY A 336 -19.30 -4.57 20.22
CA GLY A 336 -19.07 -5.81 19.51
C GLY A 336 -18.76 -5.65 18.02
N ASP A 337 -19.43 -6.42 17.16
CA ASP A 337 -19.25 -6.34 15.71
C ASP A 337 -20.24 -5.35 15.09
N LEU A 338 -19.75 -4.15 14.76
CA LEU A 338 -20.53 -3.09 14.13
C LEU A 338 -21.26 -3.57 12.86
N TYR A 339 -20.62 -4.40 12.03
CA TYR A 339 -21.24 -4.86 10.78
C TYR A 339 -22.36 -5.87 11.02
N LYS A 340 -22.30 -6.68 12.10
CA LYS A 340 -23.42 -7.52 12.54
C LYS A 340 -24.58 -6.66 13.05
N GLN A 341 -24.28 -5.62 13.82
CA GLN A 341 -25.30 -4.68 14.30
C GLN A 341 -25.96 -3.90 13.14
N VAL A 342 -25.20 -3.51 12.12
CA VAL A 342 -25.76 -2.96 10.88
C VAL A 342 -26.64 -3.99 10.19
N ALA A 343 -26.21 -5.25 10.08
CA ALA A 343 -26.97 -6.33 9.47
C ALA A 343 -28.31 -6.58 10.19
N SER A 344 -28.28 -6.69 11.52
CA SER A 344 -29.47 -6.77 12.36
C SER A 344 -30.43 -5.61 12.13
N GLY A 345 -29.89 -4.38 12.03
CA GLY A 345 -30.69 -3.16 11.90
C GLY A 345 -31.39 -2.99 10.54
N ILE A 346 -30.79 -3.45 9.44
CA ILE A 346 -31.33 -3.26 8.08
C ILE A 346 -31.89 -4.53 7.44
N PHE A 347 -31.34 -5.71 7.76
CA PHE A 347 -31.79 -7.00 7.23
C PHE A 347 -32.58 -7.81 8.26
N GLN A 348 -32.55 -7.44 9.56
CA GLN A 348 -33.02 -8.24 10.68
C GLN A 348 -32.35 -9.64 10.73
N ASP A 349 -31.13 -9.75 10.25
CA ASP A 349 -30.36 -10.98 10.12
C ASP A 349 -28.85 -10.69 10.21
N GLU A 350 -28.20 -11.15 11.29
CA GLU A 350 -26.77 -10.94 11.53
C GLU A 350 -25.87 -11.70 10.56
N GLU A 351 -26.34 -12.77 9.92
CA GLU A 351 -25.57 -13.54 8.95
C GLU A 351 -25.30 -12.75 7.66
N ARG A 352 -26.07 -11.69 7.43
CA ARG A 352 -25.87 -10.74 6.31
C ARG A 352 -24.73 -9.73 6.56
N ARG A 353 -23.79 -10.08 7.44
CA ARG A 353 -22.64 -9.25 7.81
C ARG A 353 -21.82 -8.74 6.61
N LYS A 354 -21.64 -9.55 5.57
CA LYS A 354 -20.86 -9.16 4.37
C LYS A 354 -21.53 -8.03 3.60
N GLU A 355 -22.81 -8.15 3.35
CA GLU A 355 -23.60 -7.13 2.66
C GLU A 355 -23.70 -5.86 3.51
N ALA A 356 -23.91 -6.00 4.80
CA ALA A 356 -23.93 -4.90 5.75
C ALA A 356 -22.60 -4.13 5.76
N LYS A 357 -21.45 -4.84 5.76
CA LYS A 357 -20.11 -4.22 5.66
C LYS A 357 -19.97 -3.41 4.37
N ARG A 358 -20.41 -3.97 3.24
CA ARG A 358 -20.36 -3.25 1.95
C ARG A 358 -21.20 -1.99 1.97
N LEU A 359 -22.44 -2.09 2.43
CA LEU A 359 -23.36 -0.95 2.50
C LEU A 359 -22.85 0.14 3.45
N PHE A 360 -22.37 -0.26 4.63
CA PHE A 360 -21.81 0.69 5.60
C PHE A 360 -20.60 1.44 5.04
N LEU A 361 -19.63 0.74 4.45
CA LEU A 361 -18.46 1.38 3.87
C LEU A 361 -18.83 2.25 2.67
N SER A 362 -19.74 1.81 1.81
CA SER A 362 -20.23 2.62 0.69
C SER A 362 -20.89 3.92 1.17
N TYR A 363 -21.74 3.85 2.20
CA TYR A 363 -22.33 5.00 2.87
C TYR A 363 -21.26 5.92 3.45
N ALA A 364 -20.34 5.35 4.21
CA ALA A 364 -19.32 6.11 4.93
C ALA A 364 -18.40 6.90 3.96
N TYR A 365 -18.07 6.32 2.81
CA TYR A 365 -17.28 6.97 1.77
C TYR A 365 -18.10 7.81 0.78
N GLY A 366 -19.38 8.08 1.06
CA GLY A 366 -20.16 9.10 0.35
C GLY A 366 -21.04 8.59 -0.79
N MET A 367 -21.49 7.32 -0.73
CA MET A 367 -22.60 6.86 -1.58
C MET A 367 -23.86 7.69 -1.26
N LYS A 368 -24.51 8.23 -2.29
CA LYS A 368 -25.74 9.01 -2.11
C LYS A 368 -26.84 8.14 -1.49
N ASN A 369 -27.60 8.69 -0.56
CA ASN A 369 -28.66 7.95 0.18
C ASN A 369 -29.63 7.19 -0.74
N ARG A 370 -30.00 7.75 -1.91
CA ARG A 370 -30.87 7.05 -2.86
C ARG A 370 -30.22 5.76 -3.34
N HIS A 371 -28.98 5.80 -3.80
CA HIS A 371 -28.25 4.62 -4.28
C HIS A 371 -27.97 3.61 -3.17
N LEU A 372 -27.71 4.10 -1.94
CA LEU A 372 -27.54 3.24 -0.77
C LEU A 372 -28.81 2.42 -0.48
N ILE A 373 -29.98 3.09 -0.47
CA ILE A 373 -31.28 2.44 -0.22
C ILE A 373 -31.61 1.43 -1.34
N ASP A 374 -31.33 1.80 -2.59
CA ASP A 374 -31.57 0.91 -3.73
C ASP A 374 -30.63 -0.30 -3.70
N ALA A 375 -29.35 -0.09 -3.35
CA ALA A 375 -28.39 -1.17 -3.16
C ALA A 375 -28.78 -2.11 -2.02
N ALA A 376 -29.20 -1.56 -0.87
CA ALA A 376 -29.67 -2.35 0.26
C ALA A 376 -30.92 -3.18 -0.11
N PHE A 377 -31.87 -2.58 -0.83
CA PHE A 377 -33.04 -3.28 -1.35
C PHE A 377 -32.66 -4.41 -2.31
N GLY A 378 -31.68 -4.17 -3.20
CA GLY A 378 -31.14 -5.20 -4.09
C GLY A 378 -30.50 -6.39 -3.34
N TYR A 379 -29.98 -6.15 -2.14
CA TYR A 379 -29.54 -7.20 -1.22
C TYR A 379 -30.67 -7.80 -0.36
N GLY A 380 -31.92 -7.36 -0.52
CA GLY A 380 -33.08 -7.87 0.23
C GLY A 380 -33.36 -7.14 1.56
N ALA A 381 -32.76 -5.97 1.80
CA ALA A 381 -33.09 -5.15 2.96
C ALA A 381 -34.40 -4.37 2.77
N ASP A 382 -35.06 -4.05 3.87
CA ASP A 382 -36.19 -3.13 3.85
C ASP A 382 -35.75 -1.69 3.65
N ARG A 383 -36.39 -0.96 2.72
CA ARG A 383 -36.04 0.43 2.36
C ARG A 383 -36.21 1.40 3.53
N ARG A 384 -37.26 1.21 4.36
CA ARG A 384 -37.55 2.08 5.49
C ARG A 384 -36.55 1.83 6.62
N LEU A 385 -36.33 0.57 6.98
CA LEU A 385 -35.35 0.20 8.00
C LEU A 385 -33.95 0.72 7.62
N THR A 386 -33.54 0.55 6.36
CA THR A 386 -32.27 1.07 5.87
C THR A 386 -32.17 2.59 6.05
N LYS A 387 -33.19 3.33 5.60
CA LYS A 387 -33.23 4.78 5.73
C LYS A 387 -33.15 5.24 7.17
N ASP A 388 -33.97 4.64 8.04
CA ASP A 388 -34.06 4.99 9.46
C ASP A 388 -32.76 4.64 10.19
N PHE A 389 -32.10 3.53 9.81
CA PHE A 389 -30.84 3.13 10.39
C PHE A 389 -29.71 4.13 10.10
N PHE A 390 -29.49 4.49 8.84
CA PHE A 390 -28.42 5.40 8.45
C PHE A 390 -28.67 6.85 8.84
N LYS A 391 -29.93 7.24 9.08
CA LYS A 391 -30.28 8.57 9.60
C LYS A 391 -29.72 8.82 11.00
N ARG A 392 -29.38 7.78 11.76
CA ARG A 392 -28.83 7.89 13.13
C ARG A 392 -27.44 8.52 13.19
N PHE A 393 -26.68 8.51 12.10
CA PHE A 393 -25.29 9.00 12.04
C PHE A 393 -25.20 10.48 11.73
N GLU A 394 -25.96 11.32 12.45
CA GLU A 394 -26.04 12.76 12.17
C GLU A 394 -24.72 13.49 12.41
N THR A 395 -23.97 13.12 13.44
CA THR A 395 -22.67 13.75 13.77
C THR A 395 -21.62 13.35 12.75
N PHE A 396 -21.65 12.09 12.28
CA PHE A 396 -20.78 11.63 11.20
C PHE A 396 -21.04 12.39 9.89
N GLU A 397 -22.31 12.65 9.53
CA GLU A 397 -22.64 13.46 8.34
C GLU A 397 -22.11 14.91 8.49
N LYS A 398 -22.29 15.53 9.66
CA LYS A 398 -21.74 16.87 9.94
C LYS A 398 -20.21 16.89 9.85
N TRP A 399 -19.56 15.83 10.35
CA TRP A 399 -18.11 15.67 10.22
C TRP A 399 -17.68 15.56 8.75
N LYS A 400 -18.35 14.77 7.90
CA LYS A 400 -18.05 14.75 6.47
C LYS A 400 -18.16 16.14 5.82
N ILE A 401 -19.20 16.89 6.16
CA ILE A 401 -19.37 18.27 5.67
C ILE A 401 -18.20 19.16 6.11
N SER A 402 -17.75 19.07 7.37
CA SER A 402 -16.60 19.83 7.84
C SER A 402 -15.29 19.44 7.13
N VAL A 403 -15.10 18.16 6.83
CA VAL A 403 -13.97 17.66 6.05
C VAL A 403 -13.98 18.27 4.63
N HIS A 404 -15.15 18.32 3.99
CA HIS A 404 -15.29 18.93 2.66
C HIS A 404 -14.96 20.43 2.72
N ALA A 405 -15.51 21.16 3.70
CA ALA A 405 -15.26 22.59 3.86
C ALA A 405 -13.75 22.86 4.09
N LEU A 406 -13.10 22.07 4.94
CA LEU A 406 -11.65 22.17 5.18
C LEU A 406 -10.85 21.95 3.91
N PHE A 407 -11.18 20.89 3.13
CA PHE A 407 -10.48 20.60 1.88
C PHE A 407 -10.69 21.68 0.82
N GLU A 408 -11.86 22.30 0.79
CA GLU A 408 -12.16 23.43 -0.11
C GLU A 408 -11.40 24.69 0.28
N THR A 409 -11.31 25.00 1.58
CA THR A 409 -10.64 26.19 2.10
C THR A 409 -9.12 26.08 2.03
N ASP A 410 -8.57 24.97 2.55
CA ASP A 410 -7.12 24.81 2.73
C ASP A 410 -6.44 24.25 1.50
N GLN A 411 -7.20 23.84 0.48
CA GLN A 411 -6.74 23.20 -0.76
C GLN A 411 -5.89 21.94 -0.51
N ARG A 412 -5.90 21.43 0.71
CA ARG A 412 -5.22 20.19 1.12
C ARG A 412 -5.93 19.56 2.32
N ILE A 413 -5.82 18.24 2.45
CA ILE A 413 -6.33 17.48 3.59
C ILE A 413 -5.37 16.34 3.93
N GLY A 414 -5.11 16.10 5.20
CA GLY A 414 -4.15 15.08 5.65
C GLY A 414 -4.40 14.59 7.06
N THR A 415 -3.55 13.67 7.52
CA THR A 415 -3.59 13.14 8.88
C THR A 415 -2.94 14.09 9.89
N ALA A 416 -3.03 13.76 11.17
CA ALA A 416 -2.41 14.54 12.25
C ALA A 416 -0.89 14.75 12.11
N LEU A 417 -0.20 13.89 11.36
CA LEU A 417 1.24 14.00 11.08
C LEU A 417 1.57 14.32 9.61
N GLY A 418 0.63 14.88 8.85
CA GLY A 418 0.84 15.16 7.43
C GLY A 418 0.16 14.12 6.54
N ASN A 419 0.84 13.64 5.49
CA ASN A 419 0.25 12.87 4.39
C ASN A 419 -0.90 13.64 3.71
N HIS A 420 -0.61 14.87 3.34
CA HIS A 420 -1.61 15.74 2.71
C HIS A 420 -1.90 15.32 1.28
N LEU A 421 -3.17 15.12 0.98
CA LEU A 421 -3.70 15.16 -0.38
C LEU A 421 -3.89 16.63 -0.76
N ARG A 422 -3.26 17.07 -1.84
CA ARG A 422 -3.43 18.40 -2.40
C ARG A 422 -4.53 18.38 -3.44
N ARG A 423 -5.25 19.46 -3.54
CA ARG A 423 -6.29 19.63 -4.53
C ARG A 423 -5.67 20.08 -5.87
N ASP A 424 -6.09 19.44 -6.96
CA ASP A 424 -5.65 19.80 -8.32
C ASP A 424 -6.67 20.71 -9.04
N GLY A 425 -7.92 20.76 -8.55
CA GLY A 425 -9.03 21.51 -9.16
C GLY A 425 -9.25 22.89 -8.53
N ALA A 426 -10.00 23.73 -9.23
CA ALA A 426 -10.49 25.02 -8.75
C ALA A 426 -12.03 25.04 -8.67
N GLY A 427 -12.62 25.98 -7.94
CA GLY A 427 -14.06 26.11 -7.75
C GLY A 427 -14.63 25.13 -6.70
N PRO A 428 -15.95 24.87 -6.69
CA PRO A 428 -16.59 23.97 -5.74
C PRO A 428 -16.06 22.52 -5.85
N LEU A 429 -16.04 21.79 -4.74
CA LEU A 429 -15.61 20.38 -4.73
C LEU A 429 -16.54 19.50 -5.55
N THR A 430 -15.97 18.72 -6.45
CA THR A 430 -16.66 17.62 -7.11
C THR A 430 -16.97 16.48 -6.15
N GLU A 431 -17.94 15.62 -6.47
CA GLU A 431 -18.27 14.44 -5.66
C GLU A 431 -17.07 13.48 -5.51
N LYS A 432 -16.19 13.42 -6.53
CA LYS A 432 -14.94 12.65 -6.47
C LYS A 432 -13.97 13.24 -5.44
N GLU A 433 -13.78 14.56 -5.44
CA GLU A 433 -12.92 15.25 -4.47
C GLU A 433 -13.45 15.11 -3.05
N LYS A 434 -14.76 15.21 -2.83
CA LYS A 434 -15.41 14.99 -1.53
C LYS A 434 -15.12 13.59 -0.98
N ARG A 435 -15.28 12.55 -1.82
CA ARG A 435 -14.94 11.17 -1.45
C ARG A 435 -13.44 11.01 -1.16
N SER A 436 -12.59 11.60 -1.98
CA SER A 436 -11.14 11.57 -1.80
C SER A 436 -10.71 12.22 -0.50
N ALA A 437 -11.34 13.32 -0.07
CA ALA A 437 -11.04 14.00 1.19
C ALA A 437 -11.35 13.10 2.41
N VAL A 438 -12.52 12.49 2.45
CA VAL A 438 -12.89 11.55 3.52
C VAL A 438 -11.96 10.32 3.52
N SER A 439 -11.69 9.78 2.33
CA SER A 439 -10.78 8.64 2.17
C SER A 439 -9.36 8.98 2.63
N GLN A 440 -8.86 10.18 2.33
CA GLN A 440 -7.52 10.62 2.77
C GLN A 440 -7.41 10.67 4.28
N LEU A 441 -8.42 11.18 4.98
CA LEU A 441 -8.42 11.20 6.44
C LEU A 441 -8.53 9.80 7.04
N VAL A 442 -9.49 8.99 6.59
CA VAL A 442 -9.74 7.68 7.20
C VAL A 442 -8.62 6.69 6.85
N GLN A 443 -8.35 6.49 5.56
CA GLN A 443 -7.34 5.52 5.12
C GLN A 443 -5.91 6.00 5.38
N GLY A 444 -5.66 7.31 5.31
CA GLY A 444 -4.37 7.89 5.70
C GLY A 444 -4.09 7.68 7.18
N THR A 445 -5.09 7.88 8.06
CA THR A 445 -4.97 7.60 9.49
C THR A 445 -4.79 6.10 9.75
N ALA A 446 -5.52 5.23 9.03
CA ALA A 446 -5.32 3.78 9.09
C ALA A 446 -3.86 3.41 8.75
N SER A 447 -3.34 3.93 7.64
CA SER A 447 -1.95 3.70 7.24
C SER A 447 -0.95 4.21 8.29
N LEU A 448 -1.18 5.39 8.88
CA LEU A 448 -0.34 5.95 9.94
C LEU A 448 -0.32 5.06 11.19
N ILE A 449 -1.48 4.59 11.65
CA ILE A 449 -1.58 3.69 12.82
C ILE A 449 -0.88 2.36 12.52
N PHE A 450 -1.13 1.78 11.35
CA PHE A 450 -0.50 0.55 10.91
C PHE A 450 1.03 0.66 10.90
N LYS A 451 1.57 1.74 10.34
CA LYS A 451 3.01 2.03 10.32
C LYS A 451 3.59 2.23 11.73
N LYS A 452 2.86 2.92 12.63
CA LYS A 452 3.25 3.00 14.04
C LYS A 452 3.32 1.62 14.70
N SER A 453 2.40 0.72 14.37
CA SER A 453 2.42 -0.67 14.87
C SER A 453 3.64 -1.43 14.35
N LEU A 454 4.01 -1.27 13.08
CA LEU A 454 5.22 -1.87 12.52
C LEU A 454 6.50 -1.36 13.20
N ILE A 455 6.58 -0.07 13.51
CA ILE A 455 7.72 0.52 14.23
C ILE A 455 7.85 -0.10 15.63
N LYS A 456 6.74 -0.26 16.35
CA LYS A 456 6.74 -0.94 17.66
C LYS A 456 7.12 -2.42 17.52
N LEU A 457 6.57 -3.09 16.51
CA LEU A 457 6.83 -4.50 16.26
C LEU A 457 8.30 -4.79 15.92
N ARG A 458 9.00 -3.84 15.26
CA ARG A 458 10.46 -3.95 15.01
C ARG A 458 11.27 -4.12 16.30
N GLN A 459 10.73 -3.65 17.43
CA GLN A 459 11.38 -3.74 18.74
C GLN A 459 11.05 -5.05 19.49
N GLU A 460 10.08 -5.83 19.01
CA GLU A 460 9.68 -7.09 19.63
C GLU A 460 10.62 -8.21 19.20
N PRO A 461 11.39 -8.79 20.13
CA PRO A 461 12.30 -9.88 19.82
C PRO A 461 11.52 -11.13 19.38
N GLY A 462 12.05 -11.84 18.41
CA GLY A 462 11.47 -13.11 17.95
C GLY A 462 10.41 -12.97 16.85
N VAL A 463 10.04 -11.76 16.44
CA VAL A 463 9.11 -11.50 15.33
C VAL A 463 9.87 -11.12 14.07
N SER A 464 9.62 -11.85 12.97
CA SER A 464 10.13 -11.54 11.64
C SER A 464 8.96 -11.23 10.70
N LEU A 465 8.82 -9.97 10.31
CA LEU A 465 7.79 -9.54 9.36
C LEU A 465 8.03 -10.19 8.00
N LYS A 466 7.00 -10.71 7.35
CA LYS A 466 7.08 -11.29 6.00
C LYS A 466 6.25 -10.52 4.98
N VAL A 467 4.95 -10.34 5.22
CA VAL A 467 4.07 -9.66 4.26
C VAL A 467 3.13 -8.70 4.99
N PRO A 468 3.21 -7.39 4.74
CA PRO A 468 2.15 -6.46 5.12
C PRO A 468 0.97 -6.59 4.16
N MET A 469 -0.25 -6.61 4.69
CA MET A 469 -1.50 -6.77 3.92
C MET A 469 -2.52 -5.69 4.31
N HIS A 470 -2.33 -4.46 3.86
CA HIS A 470 -3.19 -3.30 4.13
C HIS A 470 -3.38 -2.95 5.60
N ASP A 471 -4.14 -3.76 6.34
CA ASP A 471 -4.49 -3.66 7.77
C ASP A 471 -4.07 -4.90 8.58
N ALA A 472 -3.30 -5.80 7.97
CA ALA A 472 -2.87 -7.05 8.55
C ALA A 472 -1.40 -7.34 8.23
N ILE A 473 -0.79 -8.28 8.97
CA ILE A 473 0.55 -8.76 8.70
C ILE A 473 0.65 -10.28 8.76
N LEU A 474 1.43 -10.83 7.84
CA LEU A 474 2.02 -12.15 7.97
C LEU A 474 3.41 -11.99 8.60
N PHE A 475 3.66 -12.72 9.67
CA PHE A 475 4.96 -12.72 10.34
C PHE A 475 5.35 -14.15 10.74
N GLU A 476 6.62 -14.32 10.96
CA GLU A 476 7.25 -15.57 11.32
C GLU A 476 7.85 -15.46 12.72
N HIS A 477 7.75 -16.53 13.50
CA HIS A 477 8.27 -16.60 14.87
C HIS A 477 8.63 -18.04 15.24
N SER A 478 9.31 -18.23 16.39
CA SER A 478 9.58 -19.54 16.96
C SER A 478 8.31 -20.16 17.58
N HIS A 479 8.31 -21.47 17.78
CA HIS A 479 7.16 -22.20 18.33
C HIS A 479 6.79 -21.80 19.77
N ASP A 480 7.73 -21.28 20.55
CA ASP A 480 7.57 -20.84 21.94
C ASP A 480 7.11 -19.38 22.07
N PHE A 481 7.05 -18.62 20.98
CA PHE A 481 6.57 -17.24 20.98
C PHE A 481 5.04 -17.20 21.01
N ASP A 482 4.47 -16.34 21.87
CA ASP A 482 3.01 -16.10 21.88
C ASP A 482 2.62 -15.04 20.83
N PRO A 483 2.01 -15.42 19.70
CA PRO A 483 1.66 -14.48 18.64
C PRO A 483 0.56 -13.48 19.02
N ARG A 484 -0.16 -13.69 20.15
CA ARG A 484 -1.17 -12.73 20.66
C ARG A 484 -0.54 -11.41 21.07
N LEU A 485 0.74 -11.43 21.48
CA LEU A 485 1.50 -10.19 21.77
C LEU A 485 1.53 -9.23 20.59
N VAL A 486 1.54 -9.75 19.35
CA VAL A 486 1.49 -8.91 18.14
C VAL A 486 0.11 -8.29 17.98
N ALA A 487 -0.96 -9.03 18.21
CA ALA A 487 -2.32 -8.47 18.19
C ALA A 487 -2.50 -7.38 19.26
N ASP A 488 -1.94 -7.59 20.45
CA ASP A 488 -1.96 -6.59 21.54
C ASP A 488 -1.19 -5.32 21.18
N VAL A 489 -0.05 -5.42 20.49
CA VAL A 489 0.70 -4.26 19.96
C VAL A 489 -0.16 -3.46 18.99
N PHE A 490 -0.86 -4.13 18.09
CA PHE A 490 -1.75 -3.50 17.11
C PHE A 490 -2.92 -2.80 17.81
N ALA A 491 -3.68 -3.50 18.63
CA ALA A 491 -4.83 -2.96 19.34
C ALA A 491 -4.44 -1.75 20.21
N ARG A 492 -3.36 -1.88 20.99
CA ARG A 492 -2.84 -0.82 21.84
C ARG A 492 -2.40 0.40 21.04
N THR A 493 -1.73 0.20 19.89
CA THR A 493 -1.29 1.32 19.04
C THR A 493 -2.47 2.13 18.52
N MET A 494 -3.56 1.48 18.13
CA MET A 494 -4.79 2.16 17.72
C MET A 494 -5.44 2.91 18.88
N THR A 495 -5.51 2.30 20.08
CA THR A 495 -6.04 2.92 21.30
C THR A 495 -5.27 4.18 21.66
N GLU A 496 -3.92 4.09 21.69
CA GLU A 496 -3.03 5.22 22.01
C GLU A 496 -3.12 6.34 20.97
N HIS A 497 -3.28 6.01 19.69
CA HIS A 497 -3.40 7.00 18.63
C HIS A 497 -4.62 7.92 18.84
N PHE A 498 -5.69 7.37 19.39
CA PHE A 498 -6.91 8.11 19.71
C PHE A 498 -7.05 8.45 21.20
N GLU A 499 -5.95 8.43 21.96
CA GLU A 499 -5.89 8.81 23.38
C GLU A 499 -6.93 8.08 24.25
N GLY A 500 -7.23 6.82 23.91
CA GLY A 500 -8.23 6.02 24.62
C GLY A 500 -9.69 6.27 24.25
N LYS A 501 -9.98 7.18 23.30
CA LYS A 501 -11.34 7.46 22.83
C LYS A 501 -12.07 6.23 22.27
N ILE A 502 -11.31 5.34 21.67
CA ILE A 502 -11.75 4.00 21.27
C ILE A 502 -10.74 2.95 21.74
N THR A 503 -11.22 1.75 22.02
CA THR A 503 -10.35 0.60 22.23
C THR A 503 -10.06 -0.05 20.88
N GLY A 504 -8.80 -0.05 20.45
CA GLY A 504 -8.38 -0.72 19.22
C GLY A 504 -8.63 -2.22 19.30
N LYS A 505 -8.95 -2.83 18.16
CA LYS A 505 -9.25 -4.27 18.07
C LYS A 505 -8.37 -4.89 17.01
N ALA A 506 -7.67 -5.96 17.38
CA ALA A 506 -6.89 -6.79 16.47
C ALA A 506 -6.89 -8.24 16.97
N SER A 507 -6.83 -9.19 16.06
CA SER A 507 -6.84 -10.60 16.42
C SER A 507 -5.98 -11.45 15.50
N LEU A 508 -5.63 -12.65 16.00
CA LEU A 508 -5.07 -13.71 15.18
C LEU A 508 -6.15 -14.23 14.23
N SER A 509 -5.81 -14.33 12.98
CA SER A 509 -6.69 -14.86 11.93
C SER A 509 -5.98 -15.96 11.15
N PRO A 510 -6.73 -16.93 10.55
CA PRO A 510 -6.12 -17.91 9.65
C PRO A 510 -5.51 -17.21 8.44
N PHE A 511 -4.24 -17.50 8.18
CA PHE A 511 -3.56 -17.00 6.98
C PHE A 511 -4.03 -17.74 5.72
N ARG A 512 -4.41 -19.03 5.87
CA ARG A 512 -4.87 -19.94 4.82
C ARG A 512 -6.37 -20.20 4.93
#